data_a04ea342f0532eeeafa183e8fd78a66d
#
_entry.id   a04ea342f0532eeeafa183e8fd78a66d
#
_cell.length_a   1.000
_cell.length_b   1.000
_cell.length_c   1.000
_cell.angle_alpha   90.00
_cell.angle_beta   90.00
_cell.angle_gamma   90.00
#
_symmetry.space_group_name_H-M   'P 1'
#
loop_
_entity.id
_entity.type
_entity.pdbx_description
1 polymer ?
#
loop_
_entity_poly.entity_id
_entity_poly.type
_entity_poly.pdbx_seq_one_letter_code
_entity_poly.pdbx_strand_id
1 'polypeptide(L)'
;MVFTSGPATVGPGMIVDSDLGNAIRTHRDLISGHATYYKKSSEFYKQLSQRLCDASIVLDLFACSLDQVGAAEIKAPVESSGGFMMLGESFESDQFRKCLRHIFNHDEDGNLKMCFDATIEIVTTKDVKICGALGPCVSLRKKNSSVSEKEIGEGGTNMWKLGILTNKTCIAFFYQVGDEQKVQAGSAFFIQFITHYRLGNMGIRKRVTTAARRWVGNHSPEIAAGFDQEAAASVMARLAIHEAERRYARDVIRWLDNMLIRFASKFGDYVQEDPSSFRLSSNFSLYPQFMYYLRRSQFIDVFNSSPDETAFFRLLLNREGVVGSLIMIQPTLFQYSFDGPPIPVLLDVCSISPDVILLFDSYFYVVIHYGSKISQWRKLGYDKDPNHESFRKLLEAPELDAEQLVAERVPVPKLIKCDQHGSQARFLLAKLNPSVTQNSMYTDGAEFIFTDDVSLQVFMDHLQALAVQG
;
A
#
# COMPACT_ATOMS: atom_id res chain seq x y z
N MET A 1 7.33 -7.93 -21.74
CA MET A 1 6.50 -6.72 -21.59
C MET A 1 5.25 -6.87 -22.45
N VAL A 2 4.10 -6.47 -21.91
CA VAL A 2 2.81 -6.41 -22.62
C VAL A 2 2.34 -4.96 -22.59
N PHE A 3 2.01 -4.41 -23.75
CA PHE A 3 1.43 -3.08 -23.91
C PHE A 3 0.00 -3.27 -24.44
N THR A 4 -0.98 -2.69 -23.77
CA THR A 4 -2.38 -2.82 -24.17
C THR A 4 -3.15 -1.52 -23.97
N SER A 5 -4.11 -1.25 -24.84
CA SER A 5 -5.07 -0.15 -24.74
C SER A 5 -6.51 -0.63 -24.63
N GLY A 6 -6.73 -1.92 -24.45
CA GLY A 6 -8.07 -2.50 -24.30
C GLY A 6 -8.03 -3.96 -23.83
N PRO A 7 -9.19 -4.52 -23.50
CA PRO A 7 -9.32 -5.88 -22.99
C PRO A 7 -9.10 -6.93 -24.09
N ALA A 8 -8.69 -8.14 -23.69
CA ALA A 8 -8.60 -9.28 -24.59
C ALA A 8 -10.01 -9.75 -25.00
N THR A 9 -10.23 -9.94 -26.31
CA THR A 9 -11.53 -10.29 -26.90
C THR A 9 -11.56 -11.70 -27.48
N VAL A 10 -10.43 -12.40 -27.51
CA VAL A 10 -10.31 -13.73 -28.14
C VAL A 10 -9.44 -14.65 -27.29
N GLY A 11 -9.75 -15.93 -27.29
CA GLY A 11 -8.96 -16.98 -26.63
C GLY A 11 -9.33 -17.25 -25.17
N PRO A 12 -8.58 -18.11 -24.49
CA PRO A 12 -8.93 -18.56 -23.13
C PRO A 12 -8.81 -17.47 -22.06
N GLY A 13 -8.02 -16.42 -22.33
CA GLY A 13 -7.89 -15.24 -21.49
C GLY A 13 -8.82 -14.09 -21.86
N MET A 14 -9.86 -14.34 -22.64
CA MET A 14 -10.85 -13.36 -23.07
C MET A 14 -11.57 -12.72 -21.87
N ILE A 15 -11.72 -11.39 -21.93
CA ILE A 15 -12.29 -10.56 -20.86
C ILE A 15 -13.66 -10.02 -21.26
N VAL A 16 -13.83 -9.66 -22.52
CA VAL A 16 -15.08 -9.21 -23.13
C VAL A 16 -15.28 -9.86 -24.48
N ASP A 17 -16.51 -9.82 -25.00
CA ASP A 17 -16.82 -10.31 -26.34
C ASP A 17 -16.15 -9.47 -27.44
N SER A 18 -15.95 -10.08 -28.60
CA SER A 18 -15.32 -9.44 -29.75
C SER A 18 -16.13 -8.29 -30.36
N ASP A 19 -17.43 -8.29 -30.15
CA ASP A 19 -18.33 -7.22 -30.60
C ASP A 19 -18.37 -6.02 -29.63
N LEU A 20 -17.72 -6.15 -28.45
CA LEU A 20 -17.70 -5.13 -27.39
C LEU A 20 -19.10 -4.69 -26.94
N GLY A 21 -20.12 -5.51 -27.18
CA GLY A 21 -21.51 -5.20 -26.83
C GLY A 21 -21.80 -5.12 -25.34
N ASN A 22 -20.97 -5.79 -24.54
CA ASN A 22 -21.09 -5.77 -23.09
C ASN A 22 -19.98 -4.91 -22.47
N ALA A 23 -20.37 -4.10 -21.48
CA ALA A 23 -19.39 -3.37 -20.68
C ALA A 23 -18.49 -4.34 -19.91
N ILE A 24 -17.24 -3.93 -19.67
CA ILE A 24 -16.33 -4.68 -18.81
C ILE A 24 -16.90 -4.71 -17.37
N ARG A 25 -16.69 -5.84 -16.68
CA ARG A 25 -17.26 -6.08 -15.34
C ARG A 25 -16.94 -4.97 -14.31
N THR A 26 -17.86 -4.82 -13.37
CA THR A 26 -17.74 -3.97 -12.19
C THR A 26 -17.48 -4.84 -10.95
N HIS A 27 -17.15 -4.23 -9.79
CA HIS A 27 -17.08 -4.96 -8.51
C HIS A 27 -18.40 -5.65 -8.16
N ARG A 28 -19.54 -5.02 -8.50
CA ARG A 28 -20.87 -5.61 -8.28
C ARG A 28 -21.03 -6.89 -9.10
N ASP A 29 -20.59 -6.90 -10.34
CA ASP A 29 -20.69 -8.08 -11.21
C ASP A 29 -19.80 -9.22 -10.71
N LEU A 30 -18.61 -8.90 -10.17
CA LEU A 30 -17.72 -9.88 -9.54
C LEU A 30 -18.37 -10.51 -8.30
N ILE A 31 -18.97 -9.68 -7.43
CA ILE A 31 -19.61 -10.12 -6.19
C ILE A 31 -20.88 -10.96 -6.47
N SER A 32 -21.70 -10.55 -7.46
CA SER A 32 -22.94 -11.23 -7.81
C SER A 32 -22.73 -12.44 -8.75
N GLY A 33 -21.50 -12.67 -9.23
CA GLY A 33 -21.18 -13.75 -10.16
C GLY A 33 -21.67 -13.51 -11.58
N HIS A 34 -22.03 -12.27 -11.95
CA HIS A 34 -22.51 -11.91 -13.29
C HIS A 34 -21.38 -11.63 -14.29
N ALA A 35 -20.11 -11.63 -13.85
CA ALA A 35 -18.97 -11.42 -14.72
C ALA A 35 -18.65 -12.71 -15.52
N THR A 36 -19.24 -12.84 -16.70
CA THR A 36 -19.29 -14.06 -17.53
C THR A 36 -17.92 -14.69 -17.77
N TYR A 37 -16.92 -13.88 -18.09
CA TYR A 37 -15.58 -14.36 -18.48
C TYR A 37 -14.58 -14.36 -17.34
N TYR A 38 -14.81 -13.62 -16.26
CA TYR A 38 -13.84 -13.35 -15.20
C TYR A 38 -13.23 -14.60 -14.58
N LYS A 39 -14.06 -15.58 -14.22
CA LYS A 39 -13.58 -16.82 -13.58
C LYS A 39 -12.67 -17.63 -14.51
N LYS A 40 -13.07 -17.77 -15.79
CA LYS A 40 -12.32 -18.53 -16.79
C LYS A 40 -11.01 -17.85 -17.17
N SER A 41 -11.04 -16.55 -17.42
CA SER A 41 -9.85 -15.78 -17.75
C SER A 41 -8.87 -15.69 -16.58
N SER A 42 -9.34 -15.46 -15.36
CA SER A 42 -8.50 -15.46 -14.15
C SER A 42 -7.81 -16.79 -13.93
N GLU A 43 -8.51 -17.91 -14.14
CA GLU A 43 -7.90 -19.25 -14.05
C GLU A 43 -6.83 -19.47 -15.14
N PHE A 44 -7.09 -19.06 -16.38
CA PHE A 44 -6.10 -19.09 -17.45
C PHE A 44 -4.83 -18.29 -17.09
N TYR A 45 -4.98 -17.05 -16.62
CA TYR A 45 -3.85 -16.21 -16.22
C TYR A 45 -3.11 -16.78 -15.00
N LYS A 46 -3.81 -17.41 -14.06
CA LYS A 46 -3.19 -18.12 -12.95
C LYS A 46 -2.34 -19.31 -13.39
N GLN A 47 -2.81 -20.09 -14.37
CA GLN A 47 -2.02 -21.18 -14.98
C GLN A 47 -0.83 -20.63 -15.77
N LEU A 48 -1.00 -19.48 -16.45
CA LEU A 48 0.10 -18.77 -17.11
C LEU A 48 1.17 -18.32 -16.10
N SER A 49 0.80 -17.89 -14.89
CA SER A 49 1.74 -17.53 -13.83
C SER A 49 2.73 -18.66 -13.53
N GLN A 50 2.22 -19.89 -13.37
CA GLN A 50 3.08 -21.06 -13.09
C GLN A 50 4.09 -21.29 -14.24
N ARG A 51 3.63 -21.23 -15.48
CA ARG A 51 4.50 -21.42 -16.65
C ARG A 51 5.59 -20.36 -16.76
N LEU A 52 5.24 -19.09 -16.47
CA LEU A 52 6.22 -17.99 -16.45
C LEU A 52 7.26 -18.17 -15.36
N CYS A 53 6.82 -18.55 -14.16
CA CYS A 53 7.72 -18.81 -13.03
C CYS A 53 8.67 -19.98 -13.32
N ASP A 54 8.17 -21.08 -13.90
CA ASP A 54 8.98 -22.25 -14.25
C ASP A 54 10.03 -21.89 -15.32
N ALA A 55 9.66 -21.03 -16.28
CA ALA A 55 10.54 -20.55 -17.34
C ALA A 55 11.45 -19.37 -16.92
N SER A 56 11.36 -18.89 -15.67
CA SER A 56 12.06 -17.67 -15.18
C SER A 56 11.79 -16.43 -16.04
N ILE A 57 10.55 -16.30 -16.53
CA ILE A 57 10.11 -15.17 -17.36
C ILE A 57 9.32 -14.18 -16.47
N VAL A 58 9.66 -12.91 -16.57
CA VAL A 58 8.95 -11.81 -15.91
C VAL A 58 7.93 -11.20 -16.88
N LEU A 59 6.72 -10.92 -16.41
CA LEU A 59 5.68 -10.26 -17.17
C LEU A 59 5.43 -8.86 -16.60
N ASP A 60 5.77 -7.83 -17.39
CA ASP A 60 5.39 -6.45 -17.11
C ASP A 60 4.17 -6.08 -17.94
N LEU A 61 3.18 -5.42 -17.31
CA LEU A 61 1.95 -4.95 -17.95
C LEU A 61 1.92 -3.42 -17.97
N PHE A 62 1.90 -2.85 -19.16
CA PHE A 62 1.68 -1.43 -19.41
C PHE A 62 0.33 -1.24 -20.08
N ALA A 63 -0.66 -0.82 -19.32
CA ALA A 63 -2.02 -0.61 -19.81
C ALA A 63 -2.32 0.90 -19.84
N CYS A 64 -2.59 1.42 -21.03
CA CYS A 64 -2.96 2.82 -21.23
C CYS A 64 -4.31 2.88 -21.95
N SER A 65 -5.35 3.23 -21.21
CA SER A 65 -6.72 3.31 -21.71
C SER A 65 -7.52 4.26 -20.80
N LEU A 66 -8.57 4.85 -21.37
CA LEU A 66 -9.57 5.61 -20.60
C LEU A 66 -10.57 4.70 -19.87
N ASP A 67 -10.62 3.42 -20.25
CA ASP A 67 -11.47 2.40 -19.65
C ASP A 67 -10.64 1.21 -19.17
N GLN A 68 -11.28 0.24 -18.54
CA GLN A 68 -10.65 -0.96 -18.04
C GLN A 68 -10.12 -1.85 -19.17
N VAL A 69 -9.02 -2.55 -18.90
CA VAL A 69 -8.34 -3.44 -19.86
C VAL A 69 -8.33 -4.91 -19.41
N GLY A 70 -8.87 -5.21 -18.22
CA GLY A 70 -8.78 -6.53 -17.63
C GLY A 70 -7.53 -6.76 -16.79
N ALA A 71 -6.98 -5.69 -16.21
CA ALA A 71 -5.79 -5.80 -15.37
C ALA A 71 -6.03 -6.67 -14.13
N ALA A 72 -7.26 -6.75 -13.63
CA ALA A 72 -7.60 -7.63 -12.51
C ALA A 72 -7.43 -9.11 -12.84
N GLU A 73 -7.76 -9.55 -14.05
CA GLU A 73 -7.55 -10.91 -14.51
C GLU A 73 -6.07 -11.21 -14.75
N ILE A 74 -5.33 -10.23 -15.31
CA ILE A 74 -3.91 -10.36 -15.67
C ILE A 74 -2.99 -10.16 -14.46
N LYS A 75 -3.50 -9.69 -13.31
CA LYS A 75 -2.70 -9.42 -12.12
C LYS A 75 -1.82 -10.60 -11.70
N ALA A 76 -2.37 -11.83 -11.71
CA ALA A 76 -1.69 -13.00 -11.18
C ALA A 76 -0.30 -13.27 -11.81
N PRO A 77 -0.13 -13.33 -13.14
CA PRO A 77 1.19 -13.53 -13.73
C PRO A 77 2.16 -12.35 -13.55
N VAL A 78 1.66 -11.12 -13.43
CA VAL A 78 2.50 -9.95 -13.13
C VAL A 78 3.05 -10.05 -11.71
N GLU A 79 2.18 -10.29 -10.73
CA GLU A 79 2.52 -10.37 -9.31
C GLU A 79 3.46 -11.54 -9.02
N SER A 80 3.12 -12.75 -9.50
CA SER A 80 3.89 -13.97 -9.26
C SER A 80 5.28 -13.91 -9.89
N SER A 81 5.43 -13.31 -11.07
CA SER A 81 6.73 -13.16 -11.71
C SER A 81 7.55 -12.00 -11.16
N GLY A 82 6.99 -11.19 -10.25
CA GLY A 82 7.63 -9.99 -9.74
C GLY A 82 7.68 -8.84 -10.74
N GLY A 83 6.90 -8.92 -11.81
CA GLY A 83 6.82 -7.92 -12.87
C GLY A 83 6.16 -6.63 -12.42
N PHE A 84 6.15 -5.66 -13.30
CA PHE A 84 5.61 -4.33 -13.06
C PHE A 84 4.22 -4.19 -13.69
N MET A 85 3.33 -3.45 -13.04
CA MET A 85 2.04 -3.05 -13.60
C MET A 85 1.94 -1.53 -13.58
N MET A 86 1.55 -0.97 -14.70
CA MET A 86 1.22 0.45 -14.84
C MET A 86 -0.14 0.60 -15.49
N LEU A 87 -1.00 1.37 -14.88
CA LEU A 87 -2.23 1.88 -15.48
C LEU A 87 -2.08 3.36 -15.77
N GLY A 88 -2.42 3.77 -16.98
CA GLY A 88 -2.33 5.16 -17.42
C GLY A 88 -3.41 5.50 -18.45
N GLU A 89 -3.55 6.77 -18.75
CA GLU A 89 -4.54 7.26 -19.72
C GLU A 89 -4.02 7.16 -21.18
N SER A 90 -2.69 7.35 -21.36
CA SER A 90 -2.05 7.37 -22.70
C SER A 90 -0.58 6.99 -22.64
N PHE A 91 -0.12 6.25 -23.65
CA PHE A 91 1.31 5.97 -23.88
C PHE A 91 2.14 7.23 -24.25
N GLU A 92 1.48 8.32 -24.61
CA GLU A 92 2.13 9.59 -24.91
C GLU A 92 2.34 10.47 -23.67
N SER A 93 1.75 10.09 -22.52
CA SER A 93 1.84 10.87 -21.29
C SER A 93 3.27 10.93 -20.74
N ASP A 94 3.64 12.07 -20.15
CA ASP A 94 4.93 12.18 -19.46
C ASP A 94 5.07 11.22 -18.29
N GLN A 95 3.97 10.91 -17.62
CA GLN A 95 3.93 9.93 -16.54
C GLN A 95 4.38 8.55 -17.05
N PHE A 96 3.82 8.09 -18.18
CA PHE A 96 4.21 6.81 -18.79
C PHE A 96 5.70 6.81 -19.18
N ARG A 97 6.17 7.86 -19.88
CA ARG A 97 7.58 7.96 -20.30
C ARG A 97 8.55 7.95 -19.13
N LYS A 98 8.21 8.68 -18.05
CA LYS A 98 9.01 8.69 -16.82
C LYS A 98 9.01 7.32 -16.14
N CYS A 99 7.86 6.66 -16.01
CA CYS A 99 7.79 5.29 -15.45
C CYS A 99 8.68 4.32 -16.22
N LEU A 100 8.59 4.31 -17.54
CA LEU A 100 9.37 3.41 -18.39
C LEU A 100 10.88 3.62 -18.23
N ARG A 101 11.32 4.88 -18.17
CA ARG A 101 12.73 5.22 -17.94
C ARG A 101 13.21 4.78 -16.56
N HIS A 102 12.40 4.95 -15.52
CA HIS A 102 12.78 4.56 -14.15
C HIS A 102 12.87 3.05 -13.99
N ILE A 103 11.92 2.29 -14.55
CA ILE A 103 11.92 0.83 -14.46
C ILE A 103 13.15 0.24 -15.14
N PHE A 104 13.50 0.73 -16.34
CA PHE A 104 14.59 0.23 -17.15
C PHE A 104 15.86 1.11 -17.05
N ASN A 105 16.07 1.72 -15.89
CA ASN A 105 17.29 2.47 -15.62
C ASN A 105 18.50 1.52 -15.55
N HIS A 106 19.63 1.99 -16.08
CA HIS A 106 20.89 1.25 -16.16
C HIS A 106 21.91 1.80 -15.18
N ASP A 107 22.86 0.95 -14.78
CA ASP A 107 24.07 1.33 -14.09
C ASP A 107 25.13 1.87 -15.10
N GLU A 108 26.30 2.24 -14.59
CA GLU A 108 27.41 2.74 -15.41
C GLU A 108 27.94 1.71 -16.41
N ASP A 109 27.76 0.42 -16.12
CA ASP A 109 28.19 -0.71 -16.97
C ASP A 109 27.10 -1.12 -17.99
N GLY A 110 25.96 -0.40 -18.05
CA GLY A 110 24.86 -0.68 -18.95
C GLY A 110 23.97 -1.83 -18.52
N ASN A 111 24.09 -2.37 -17.30
CA ASN A 111 23.18 -3.37 -16.77
C ASN A 111 21.95 -2.72 -16.14
N LEU A 112 20.80 -3.39 -16.24
CA LEU A 112 19.59 -2.97 -15.53
C LEU A 112 19.85 -2.98 -14.01
N LYS A 113 19.34 -1.95 -13.31
CA LYS A 113 19.44 -1.85 -11.83
C LYS A 113 18.51 -2.85 -11.12
N MET A 114 18.51 -4.09 -11.56
CA MET A 114 17.74 -5.20 -10.99
C MET A 114 18.47 -6.54 -11.21
N CYS A 115 18.20 -7.48 -10.32
CA CYS A 115 18.65 -8.86 -10.42
C CYS A 115 17.49 -9.73 -10.88
N PHE A 116 17.81 -10.88 -11.46
CA PHE A 116 16.84 -11.79 -12.05
C PHE A 116 16.98 -13.20 -11.49
N ASP A 117 15.92 -13.99 -11.70
CA ASP A 117 15.89 -15.43 -11.39
C ASP A 117 16.38 -15.71 -9.96
N ALA A 118 15.81 -14.98 -9.00
CA ALA A 118 16.20 -15.11 -7.61
C ALA A 118 15.42 -16.20 -6.90
N THR A 119 16.08 -16.85 -5.92
CA THR A 119 15.42 -17.73 -4.96
C THR A 119 15.82 -17.32 -3.55
N ILE A 120 14.86 -17.37 -2.62
CA ILE A 120 15.10 -17.14 -1.20
C ILE A 120 14.72 -18.42 -0.45
N GLU A 121 15.71 -19.01 0.23
CA GLU A 121 15.51 -20.09 1.16
C GLU A 121 15.62 -19.57 2.58
N ILE A 122 14.71 -20.00 3.46
CA ILE A 122 14.75 -19.68 4.89
C ILE A 122 15.03 -20.94 5.70
N VAL A 123 15.99 -20.84 6.59
CA VAL A 123 16.34 -21.86 7.57
C VAL A 123 16.16 -21.27 8.96
N THR A 124 15.46 -21.97 9.83
CA THR A 124 15.15 -21.54 11.19
C THR A 124 15.62 -22.55 12.22
N THR A 125 15.86 -22.08 13.45
CA THR A 125 16.01 -22.98 14.59
C THR A 125 14.71 -23.73 14.87
N LYS A 126 14.81 -24.86 15.56
CA LYS A 126 13.75 -25.87 15.75
C LYS A 126 12.38 -25.31 16.19
N ASP A 127 12.39 -24.27 17.01
CA ASP A 127 11.17 -23.75 17.66
C ASP A 127 10.48 -22.63 16.87
N VAL A 128 11.01 -22.32 15.68
CA VAL A 128 10.42 -21.36 14.75
C VAL A 128 10.03 -22.07 13.47
N LYS A 129 8.75 -22.03 13.11
CA LYS A 129 8.24 -22.65 11.88
C LYS A 129 7.73 -21.58 10.91
N ILE A 130 7.95 -21.81 9.64
CA ILE A 130 7.62 -20.89 8.55
C ILE A 130 6.18 -21.15 8.11
N CYS A 131 5.30 -20.14 8.17
CA CYS A 131 3.93 -20.21 7.70
C CYS A 131 3.79 -19.82 6.23
N GLY A 132 4.65 -18.94 5.72
CA GLY A 132 4.59 -18.48 4.34
C GLY A 132 5.04 -17.05 4.15
N ALA A 133 4.69 -16.47 3.00
CA ALA A 133 5.11 -15.15 2.60
C ALA A 133 4.00 -14.37 1.88
N LEU A 134 4.02 -13.04 2.01
CA LEU A 134 3.26 -12.10 1.18
C LEU A 134 4.22 -11.13 0.50
N GLY A 135 4.11 -11.00 -0.80
CA GLY A 135 5.00 -10.19 -1.63
C GLY A 135 5.16 -10.76 -3.04
N PRO A 136 6.05 -10.19 -3.86
CA PRO A 136 6.27 -10.61 -5.25
C PRO A 136 7.11 -11.90 -5.33
N CYS A 137 6.59 -13.00 -4.81
CA CYS A 137 7.26 -14.29 -4.78
C CYS A 137 6.27 -15.45 -4.97
N VAL A 138 6.79 -16.62 -5.33
CA VAL A 138 6.03 -17.85 -5.52
C VAL A 138 6.65 -18.98 -4.74
N SER A 139 5.81 -19.78 -4.06
CA SER A 139 6.22 -20.98 -3.34
C SER A 139 6.81 -22.02 -4.28
N LEU A 140 8.01 -22.50 -3.98
CA LEU A 140 8.62 -23.64 -4.66
C LEU A 140 8.17 -25.00 -4.09
N ARG A 141 7.21 -25.00 -3.14
CA ARG A 141 6.62 -26.18 -2.50
C ARG A 141 7.64 -27.16 -1.92
N LYS A 142 8.80 -26.63 -1.50
CA LYS A 142 9.82 -27.42 -0.82
C LYS A 142 9.53 -27.42 0.68
N LYS A 143 9.17 -28.57 1.20
CA LYS A 143 8.88 -28.77 2.63
C LYS A 143 10.06 -29.39 3.36
N ASN A 144 10.31 -28.89 4.55
CA ASN A 144 11.22 -29.49 5.54
C ASN A 144 10.59 -29.37 6.93
N SER A 145 11.30 -29.80 7.98
CA SER A 145 10.81 -29.74 9.36
C SER A 145 10.54 -28.33 9.89
N SER A 146 11.03 -27.29 9.21
CA SER A 146 10.81 -25.88 9.59
C SER A 146 9.53 -25.30 9.00
N VAL A 147 8.79 -26.02 8.14
CA VAL A 147 7.54 -25.54 7.54
C VAL A 147 6.36 -25.86 8.47
N SER A 148 5.51 -24.85 8.72
CA SER A 148 4.28 -25.00 9.50
C SER A 148 3.16 -25.62 8.65
N GLU A 149 2.23 -26.31 9.29
CA GLU A 149 0.97 -26.75 8.67
C GLU A 149 0.01 -25.57 8.43
N LYS A 150 0.18 -24.47 9.17
CA LYS A 150 -0.59 -23.24 8.96
C LYS A 150 0.02 -22.44 7.82
N GLU A 151 -0.70 -22.33 6.71
CA GLU A 151 -0.24 -21.58 5.53
C GLU A 151 -0.79 -20.16 5.52
N ILE A 152 0.06 -19.18 5.18
CA ILE A 152 -0.28 -17.76 4.97
C ILE A 152 0.32 -17.32 3.63
N GLY A 153 -0.50 -16.81 2.71
CA GLY A 153 -0.05 -16.40 1.39
C GLY A 153 0.62 -17.54 0.61
N GLU A 154 1.83 -17.29 0.13
CA GLU A 154 2.69 -18.29 -0.51
C GLU A 154 3.32 -19.19 0.57
N GLY A 155 2.51 -20.12 1.07
CA GLY A 155 2.88 -21.05 2.15
C GLY A 155 3.35 -22.43 1.68
N GLY A 156 3.43 -23.38 2.64
CA GLY A 156 3.77 -24.78 2.39
C GLY A 156 5.20 -25.00 1.88
N THR A 157 6.11 -24.06 2.16
CA THR A 157 7.49 -24.08 1.67
C THR A 157 8.44 -23.32 2.59
N ASN A 158 9.72 -23.64 2.51
CA ASN A 158 10.80 -22.84 3.08
C ASN A 158 11.60 -22.09 1.96
N MET A 159 11.18 -22.22 0.69
CA MET A 159 11.89 -21.62 -0.45
C MET A 159 10.91 -21.00 -1.45
N TRP A 160 11.22 -19.77 -1.85
CA TRP A 160 10.43 -18.99 -2.82
C TRP A 160 11.26 -18.57 -4.01
N LYS A 161 10.58 -18.42 -5.15
CA LYS A 161 11.14 -17.87 -6.37
C LYS A 161 10.67 -16.43 -6.58
N LEU A 162 11.58 -15.59 -7.07
CA LEU A 162 11.33 -14.20 -7.46
C LEU A 162 11.88 -14.03 -8.89
N GLY A 163 11.08 -13.53 -9.81
CA GLY A 163 11.56 -13.22 -11.15
C GLY A 163 12.50 -12.02 -11.15
N ILE A 164 12.15 -10.98 -10.38
CA ILE A 164 12.96 -9.75 -10.20
C ILE A 164 13.29 -9.56 -8.73
N LEU A 165 14.51 -9.12 -8.47
CA LEU A 165 14.98 -8.69 -7.16
C LEU A 165 15.66 -7.33 -7.29
N THR A 166 15.16 -6.32 -6.58
CA THR A 166 15.71 -4.97 -6.52
C THR A 166 16.00 -4.57 -5.08
N ASN A 167 16.65 -3.43 -4.87
CA ASN A 167 16.82 -2.85 -3.52
C ASN A 167 15.51 -2.39 -2.88
N LYS A 168 14.40 -2.30 -3.66
CA LYS A 168 13.04 -1.98 -3.18
C LYS A 168 12.16 -3.21 -3.00
N THR A 169 12.62 -4.42 -3.35
CA THR A 169 11.85 -5.65 -3.16
C THR A 169 11.61 -5.89 -1.67
N CYS A 170 10.36 -5.97 -1.26
CA CYS A 170 9.96 -6.19 0.11
C CYS A 170 8.98 -7.37 0.21
N ILE A 171 9.28 -8.31 1.10
CA ILE A 171 8.48 -9.52 1.35
C ILE A 171 8.21 -9.62 2.84
N ALA A 172 6.97 -9.90 3.22
CA ALA A 172 6.60 -10.22 4.58
C ALA A 172 6.60 -11.73 4.78
N PHE A 173 7.45 -12.25 5.65
CA PHE A 173 7.49 -13.65 6.03
C PHE A 173 6.79 -13.87 7.37
N PHE A 174 5.99 -14.91 7.45
CA PHE A 174 5.19 -15.26 8.62
C PHE A 174 5.74 -16.49 9.29
N TYR A 175 5.83 -16.43 10.61
CA TYR A 175 6.37 -17.51 11.43
C TYR A 175 5.38 -17.92 12.52
N GLN A 176 5.37 -19.20 12.84
CA GLN A 176 4.75 -19.76 14.02
C GLN A 176 5.85 -20.03 15.04
N VAL A 177 5.65 -19.50 16.22
CA VAL A 177 6.54 -19.72 17.37
C VAL A 177 6.10 -20.97 18.12
N GLY A 178 7.03 -21.76 18.60
CA GLY A 178 6.77 -22.95 19.41
C GLY A 178 6.10 -22.64 20.75
N ASP A 179 5.70 -23.69 21.43
CA ASP A 179 5.06 -23.60 22.74
C ASP A 179 5.99 -23.01 23.79
N GLU A 180 5.51 -22.00 24.52
CA GLU A 180 6.23 -21.28 25.57
C GLU A 180 6.85 -22.21 26.63
N GLN A 181 6.18 -23.34 26.95
CA GLN A 181 6.66 -24.30 27.93
C GLN A 181 7.91 -25.08 27.48
N LYS A 182 8.22 -25.07 26.18
CA LYS A 182 9.34 -25.80 25.58
C LYS A 182 10.56 -24.94 25.29
N VAL A 183 10.43 -23.63 25.45
CA VAL A 183 11.47 -22.66 25.09
C VAL A 183 12.01 -21.99 26.34
N GLN A 184 13.32 -22.00 26.53
CA GLN A 184 13.97 -21.35 27.66
C GLN A 184 14.08 -19.85 27.42
N ALA A 185 13.47 -19.03 28.28
CA ALA A 185 13.61 -17.58 28.24
C ALA A 185 15.11 -17.17 28.31
N GLY A 186 15.50 -16.19 27.51
CA GLY A 186 16.89 -15.74 27.40
C GLY A 186 17.73 -16.51 26.37
N SER A 187 17.29 -17.69 25.89
CA SER A 187 17.98 -18.40 24.82
C SER A 187 17.78 -17.69 23.46
N ALA A 188 18.73 -17.86 22.56
CA ALA A 188 18.67 -17.28 21.22
C ALA A 188 18.06 -18.23 20.21
N PHE A 189 17.33 -17.67 19.23
CA PHE A 189 16.97 -18.36 18.01
C PHE A 189 17.50 -17.61 16.79
N PHE A 190 17.63 -18.33 15.69
CA PHE A 190 18.20 -17.80 14.47
C PHE A 190 17.25 -18.04 13.30
N ILE A 191 17.22 -17.04 12.41
CA ILE A 191 16.58 -17.12 11.10
C ILE A 191 17.66 -16.78 10.07
N GLN A 192 17.90 -17.67 9.13
CA GLN A 192 18.88 -17.47 8.08
C GLN A 192 18.18 -17.40 6.73
N PHE A 193 18.47 -16.33 5.98
CA PHE A 193 18.00 -16.10 4.62
C PHE A 193 19.14 -16.41 3.67
N ILE A 194 18.93 -17.35 2.76
CA ILE A 194 19.87 -17.75 1.73
C ILE A 194 19.27 -17.35 0.39
N THR A 195 19.82 -16.28 -0.20
CA THR A 195 19.34 -15.72 -1.46
C THR A 195 20.32 -16.02 -2.58
N HIS A 196 19.83 -16.65 -3.65
CA HIS A 196 20.55 -16.80 -4.90
C HIS A 196 19.92 -15.88 -5.94
N TYR A 197 20.72 -15.21 -6.77
CA TYR A 197 20.22 -14.32 -7.80
C TYR A 197 21.25 -14.10 -8.90
N ARG A 198 20.79 -13.75 -10.09
CA ARG A 198 21.63 -13.37 -11.23
C ARG A 198 21.75 -11.85 -11.30
N LEU A 199 22.98 -11.34 -11.29
CA LEU A 199 23.28 -9.91 -11.37
C LEU A 199 23.93 -9.60 -12.73
N GLY A 200 23.16 -9.08 -13.67
CA GLY A 200 23.62 -8.70 -15.01
C GLY A 200 24.50 -9.78 -15.64
N ASN A 201 25.65 -9.39 -16.16
CA ASN A 201 26.67 -10.28 -16.74
C ASN A 201 27.62 -10.89 -15.69
N MET A 202 27.50 -10.52 -14.41
CA MET A 202 28.40 -10.98 -13.34
C MET A 202 28.09 -12.41 -12.85
N GLY A 203 27.12 -13.09 -13.42
CA GLY A 203 26.75 -14.45 -13.06
C GLY A 203 25.87 -14.57 -11.84
N ILE A 204 25.84 -15.78 -11.25
CA ILE A 204 25.02 -16.10 -10.10
C ILE A 204 25.72 -15.68 -8.81
N ARG A 205 25.01 -14.99 -7.94
CA ARG A 205 25.45 -14.58 -6.61
C ARG A 205 24.66 -15.34 -5.54
N LYS A 206 25.35 -15.62 -4.44
CA LYS A 206 24.75 -16.17 -3.22
C LYS A 206 24.97 -15.20 -2.06
N ARG A 207 23.88 -14.81 -1.39
CA ARG A 207 23.92 -13.99 -0.19
C ARG A 207 23.34 -14.78 0.97
N VAL A 208 24.02 -14.78 2.10
CA VAL A 208 23.56 -15.39 3.35
C VAL A 208 23.43 -14.28 4.39
N THR A 209 22.23 -14.15 4.96
CA THR A 209 21.95 -13.18 6.03
C THR A 209 21.37 -13.94 7.22
N THR A 210 21.97 -13.82 8.39
CA THR A 210 21.49 -14.47 9.61
C THR A 210 21.00 -13.41 10.59
N ALA A 211 19.76 -13.55 11.04
CA ALA A 211 19.16 -12.73 12.08
C ALA A 211 19.09 -13.55 13.38
N ALA A 212 19.62 -13.01 14.48
CA ALA A 212 19.50 -13.57 15.80
C ALA A 212 18.46 -12.79 16.61
N ARG A 213 17.63 -13.50 17.37
CA ARG A 213 16.67 -12.93 18.31
C ARG A 213 16.70 -13.73 19.60
N ARG A 214 16.23 -13.12 20.68
CA ARG A 214 16.18 -13.74 22.01
C ARG A 214 14.73 -14.05 22.39
N TRP A 215 14.54 -15.21 22.98
CA TRP A 215 13.26 -15.57 23.57
C TRP A 215 13.01 -14.74 24.85
N VAL A 216 11.83 -14.17 24.95
CA VAL A 216 11.35 -13.47 26.15
C VAL A 216 9.99 -13.99 26.55
N GLY A 217 9.63 -13.88 27.82
CA GLY A 217 8.29 -14.27 28.32
C GLY A 217 7.21 -13.36 27.76
N ASN A 218 5.98 -13.86 27.72
CA ASN A 218 4.82 -13.16 27.12
C ASN A 218 4.46 -11.81 27.76
N HIS A 219 4.92 -11.56 28.98
CA HIS A 219 4.71 -10.31 29.72
C HIS A 219 5.98 -9.47 29.81
N SER A 220 7.03 -9.81 29.06
CA SER A 220 8.28 -9.05 29.07
C SER A 220 8.07 -7.65 28.45
N PRO A 221 8.59 -6.59 29.09
CA PRO A 221 8.58 -5.24 28.53
C PRO A 221 9.40 -5.15 27.23
N GLU A 222 10.29 -6.11 26.98
CA GLU A 222 11.08 -6.17 25.75
C GLU A 222 10.20 -6.40 24.50
N ILE A 223 9.00 -7.00 24.65
CA ILE A 223 8.05 -7.16 23.55
C ILE A 223 7.57 -5.78 23.09
N ALA A 224 7.17 -4.91 24.02
CA ALA A 224 6.76 -3.54 23.72
C ALA A 224 7.91 -2.72 23.13
N ALA A 225 9.11 -2.82 23.72
CA ALA A 225 10.30 -2.12 23.23
C ALA A 225 10.74 -2.58 21.83
N GLY A 226 10.48 -3.84 21.46
CA GLY A 226 10.80 -4.41 20.15
C GLY A 226 9.68 -4.31 19.11
N PHE A 227 8.52 -3.74 19.45
CA PHE A 227 7.41 -3.60 18.52
C PHE A 227 7.61 -2.41 17.58
N ASP A 228 7.68 -2.70 16.30
CA ASP A 228 7.71 -1.71 15.22
C ASP A 228 6.29 -1.53 14.69
N GLN A 229 5.61 -0.47 15.12
CA GLN A 229 4.21 -0.20 14.76
C GLN A 229 4.03 0.16 13.29
N GLU A 230 5.05 0.71 12.64
CA GLU A 230 5.03 1.04 11.21
C GLU A 230 5.15 -0.24 10.36
N ALA A 231 6.11 -1.10 10.69
CA ALA A 231 6.24 -2.40 10.04
C ALA A 231 5.00 -3.27 10.28
N ALA A 232 4.44 -3.26 11.51
CA ALA A 232 3.21 -3.99 11.83
C ALA A 232 2.02 -3.50 11.00
N ALA A 233 1.86 -2.18 10.82
CA ALA A 233 0.81 -1.61 9.97
C ALA A 233 0.96 -2.02 8.51
N SER A 234 2.19 -1.97 7.96
CA SER A 234 2.47 -2.43 6.60
C SER A 234 2.16 -3.92 6.41
N VAL A 235 2.55 -4.78 7.35
CA VAL A 235 2.24 -6.22 7.32
C VAL A 235 0.74 -6.46 7.45
N MET A 236 0.05 -5.75 8.34
CA MET A 236 -1.41 -5.87 8.49
C MET A 236 -2.14 -5.44 7.22
N ALA A 237 -1.66 -4.40 6.53
CA ALA A 237 -2.23 -4.00 5.26
C ALA A 237 -2.12 -5.09 4.19
N ARG A 238 -0.97 -5.77 4.09
CA ARG A 238 -0.80 -6.92 3.19
C ARG A 238 -1.70 -8.10 3.55
N LEU A 239 -1.85 -8.40 4.83
CA LEU A 239 -2.80 -9.41 5.29
C LEU A 239 -4.24 -9.02 4.94
N ALA A 240 -4.61 -7.77 5.14
CA ALA A 240 -5.95 -7.28 4.85
C ALA A 240 -6.30 -7.35 3.35
N ILE A 241 -5.39 -6.99 2.45
CA ILE A 241 -5.63 -7.15 1.01
C ILE A 241 -5.68 -8.62 0.60
N HIS A 242 -4.86 -9.49 1.21
CA HIS A 242 -4.91 -10.94 0.99
C HIS A 242 -6.25 -11.54 1.41
N GLU A 243 -6.81 -11.09 2.54
CA GLU A 243 -8.14 -11.50 2.98
C GLU A 243 -9.24 -10.89 2.09
N ALA A 244 -9.07 -9.65 1.62
CA ALA A 244 -10.04 -8.95 0.75
C ALA A 244 -10.16 -9.55 -0.66
N GLU A 245 -9.22 -10.40 -1.08
CA GLU A 245 -9.33 -11.19 -2.31
C GLU A 245 -10.25 -12.42 -2.15
N ARG A 246 -10.55 -12.80 -0.90
CA ARG A 246 -11.29 -14.03 -0.55
C ARG A 246 -12.61 -13.76 0.15
N ARG A 247 -12.79 -12.57 0.73
CA ARG A 247 -13.93 -12.18 1.57
C ARG A 247 -14.50 -10.84 1.15
N TYR A 248 -15.74 -10.57 1.55
CA TYR A 248 -16.35 -9.26 1.38
C TYR A 248 -15.64 -8.19 2.23
N ALA A 249 -15.59 -6.96 1.74
CA ALA A 249 -14.94 -5.84 2.44
C ALA A 249 -15.43 -5.68 3.90
N ARG A 250 -16.75 -5.82 4.14
CA ARG A 250 -17.33 -5.77 5.48
C ARG A 250 -16.72 -6.79 6.45
N ASP A 251 -16.48 -8.01 5.97
CA ASP A 251 -15.94 -9.08 6.82
C ASP A 251 -14.46 -8.85 7.10
N VAL A 252 -13.73 -8.27 6.16
CA VAL A 252 -12.33 -7.85 6.34
C VAL A 252 -12.25 -6.71 7.36
N ILE A 253 -13.13 -5.72 7.28
CA ILE A 253 -13.20 -4.61 8.24
C ILE A 253 -13.49 -5.15 9.65
N ARG A 254 -14.47 -6.03 9.81
CA ARG A 254 -14.77 -6.67 11.11
C ARG A 254 -13.58 -7.46 11.65
N TRP A 255 -12.88 -8.17 10.78
CA TRP A 255 -11.67 -8.90 11.17
C TRP A 255 -10.57 -7.96 11.63
N LEU A 256 -10.32 -6.83 10.93
CA LEU A 256 -9.38 -5.78 11.33
C LEU A 256 -9.74 -5.19 12.69
N ASP A 257 -11.02 -4.84 12.89
CA ASP A 257 -11.52 -4.28 14.15
C ASP A 257 -11.32 -5.25 15.32
N ASN A 258 -11.64 -6.54 15.14
CA ASN A 258 -11.43 -7.57 16.16
C ASN A 258 -9.94 -7.76 16.49
N MET A 259 -9.06 -7.72 15.49
CA MET A 259 -7.62 -7.81 15.71
C MET A 259 -7.09 -6.60 16.49
N LEU A 260 -7.59 -5.41 16.18
CA LEU A 260 -7.21 -4.17 16.84
C LEU A 260 -7.72 -4.12 18.30
N ILE A 261 -8.97 -4.51 18.54
CA ILE A 261 -9.53 -4.58 19.91
C ILE A 261 -8.70 -5.54 20.77
N ARG A 262 -8.39 -6.76 20.28
CA ARG A 262 -7.54 -7.70 20.99
C ARG A 262 -6.14 -7.18 21.26
N PHE A 263 -5.57 -6.43 20.30
CA PHE A 263 -4.29 -5.77 20.48
C PHE A 263 -4.38 -4.71 21.59
N ALA A 264 -5.39 -3.85 21.54
CA ALA A 264 -5.60 -2.78 22.52
C ALA A 264 -5.86 -3.34 23.93
N SER A 265 -6.70 -4.38 24.06
CA SER A 265 -6.95 -5.06 25.36
C SER A 265 -5.69 -5.70 25.93
N LYS A 266 -4.83 -6.28 25.06
CA LYS A 266 -3.62 -6.98 25.53
C LYS A 266 -2.49 -6.06 25.92
N PHE A 267 -2.30 -4.94 25.20
CA PHE A 267 -1.13 -4.05 25.36
C PHE A 267 -1.47 -2.69 25.95
N GLY A 268 -2.75 -2.41 26.19
CA GLY A 268 -3.19 -1.20 26.88
C GLY A 268 -3.08 -1.34 28.39
N ASP A 269 -2.79 -0.21 29.05
CA ASP A 269 -2.89 -0.05 30.48
C ASP A 269 -4.24 0.58 30.81
N TYR A 270 -5.09 -0.11 31.59
CA TYR A 270 -6.44 0.38 31.92
C TYR A 270 -7.01 -0.27 33.18
N VAL A 271 -8.00 0.38 33.75
CA VAL A 271 -8.89 -0.19 34.75
C VAL A 271 -10.08 -0.82 34.01
N GLN A 272 -10.43 -2.04 34.37
CA GLN A 272 -11.54 -2.76 33.74
C GLN A 272 -12.83 -1.94 33.82
N GLU A 273 -13.57 -1.90 32.73
CA GLU A 273 -14.82 -1.12 32.57
C GLU A 273 -14.69 0.42 32.67
N ASP A 274 -13.46 0.97 32.73
CA ASP A 274 -13.24 2.42 32.73
C ASP A 274 -12.47 2.87 31.47
N PRO A 275 -13.17 3.26 30.38
CA PRO A 275 -12.53 3.75 29.15
C PRO A 275 -11.62 4.97 29.36
N SER A 276 -11.92 5.82 30.34
CA SER A 276 -11.15 7.05 30.60
C SER A 276 -9.75 6.77 31.13
N SER A 277 -9.55 5.59 31.74
CA SER A 277 -8.26 5.14 32.24
C SER A 277 -7.35 4.57 31.16
N PHE A 278 -7.90 4.23 29.97
CA PHE A 278 -7.16 3.54 28.91
C PHE A 278 -5.99 4.37 28.38
N ARG A 279 -4.82 3.75 28.31
CA ARG A 279 -3.60 4.34 27.75
C ARG A 279 -2.85 3.30 26.93
N LEU A 280 -2.27 3.72 25.82
CA LEU A 280 -1.27 2.97 25.07
C LEU A 280 0.09 3.64 25.20
N SER A 281 1.12 2.86 25.42
CA SER A 281 2.50 3.36 25.40
C SER A 281 2.87 3.92 24.02
N SER A 282 3.89 4.77 23.97
CA SER A 282 4.36 5.39 22.72
C SER A 282 4.71 4.37 21.62
N ASN A 283 5.13 3.16 21.99
CA ASN A 283 5.46 2.09 21.05
C ASN A 283 4.24 1.52 20.33
N PHE A 284 3.02 1.75 20.84
CA PHE A 284 1.77 1.21 20.30
C PHE A 284 0.79 2.29 19.86
N SER A 285 1.01 3.55 20.22
CA SER A 285 0.01 4.62 20.13
C SER A 285 -0.41 5.00 18.71
N LEU A 286 0.48 4.85 17.72
CA LEU A 286 0.19 5.16 16.32
C LEU A 286 -0.47 4.00 15.57
N TYR A 287 -0.32 2.77 16.05
CA TYR A 287 -0.85 1.59 15.37
C TYR A 287 -2.39 1.64 15.17
N PRO A 288 -3.21 2.05 16.15
CA PRO A 288 -4.66 2.22 15.95
C PRO A 288 -5.00 3.25 14.87
N GLN A 289 -4.23 4.34 14.78
CA GLN A 289 -4.42 5.36 13.75
C GLN A 289 -4.14 4.80 12.35
N PHE A 290 -3.07 4.03 12.16
CA PHE A 290 -2.81 3.35 10.89
C PHE A 290 -3.95 2.38 10.53
N MET A 291 -4.51 1.66 11.51
CA MET A 291 -5.64 0.76 11.27
C MET A 291 -6.92 1.51 10.90
N TYR A 292 -7.16 2.68 11.50
CA TYR A 292 -8.25 3.56 11.13
C TYR A 292 -8.18 3.96 9.64
N TYR A 293 -7.01 4.41 9.18
CA TYR A 293 -6.81 4.78 7.78
C TYR A 293 -6.86 3.58 6.83
N LEU A 294 -6.30 2.43 7.25
CA LEU A 294 -6.33 1.21 6.44
C LEU A 294 -7.77 0.76 6.12
N ARG A 295 -8.65 0.73 7.13
CA ARG A 295 -10.04 0.29 6.94
C ARG A 295 -10.86 1.20 6.02
N ARG A 296 -10.47 2.46 5.88
CA ARG A 296 -11.06 3.48 4.98
C ARG A 296 -10.36 3.56 3.62
N SER A 297 -9.28 2.83 3.45
CA SER A 297 -8.45 2.92 2.25
C SER A 297 -9.10 2.25 1.04
N GLN A 298 -8.72 2.71 -0.14
CA GLN A 298 -9.11 2.12 -1.42
C GLN A 298 -8.66 0.66 -1.61
N PHE A 299 -7.83 0.14 -0.72
CA PHE A 299 -7.40 -1.25 -0.72
C PHE A 299 -8.49 -2.19 -0.16
N ILE A 300 -9.33 -1.69 0.72
CA ILE A 300 -10.41 -2.44 1.40
C ILE A 300 -11.77 -1.95 0.90
N ASP A 301 -12.02 -0.64 0.97
CA ASP A 301 -13.19 -0.02 0.39
C ASP A 301 -12.95 0.31 -1.09
N VAL A 302 -13.54 -0.50 -1.96
CA VAL A 302 -13.34 -0.43 -3.41
C VAL A 302 -14.45 0.32 -4.14
N PHE A 303 -15.36 0.98 -3.41
CA PHE A 303 -16.57 1.60 -3.97
C PHE A 303 -16.27 2.61 -5.09
N ASN A 304 -15.22 3.39 -4.93
CA ASN A 304 -14.82 4.44 -5.88
C ASN A 304 -13.72 4.02 -6.87
N SER A 305 -13.40 2.72 -6.94
CA SER A 305 -12.37 2.18 -7.81
C SER A 305 -12.93 1.08 -8.71
N SER A 306 -12.42 0.99 -9.92
CA SER A 306 -12.70 -0.16 -10.79
C SER A 306 -11.96 -1.42 -10.30
N PRO A 307 -12.35 -2.64 -10.72
CA PRO A 307 -11.58 -3.85 -10.47
C PRO A 307 -10.13 -3.77 -10.92
N ASP A 308 -9.85 -3.11 -12.05
CA ASP A 308 -8.49 -2.93 -12.56
C ASP A 308 -7.66 -2.01 -11.68
N GLU A 309 -8.21 -0.87 -11.25
CA GLU A 309 -7.55 0.04 -10.30
C GLU A 309 -7.31 -0.64 -8.95
N THR A 310 -8.28 -1.39 -8.44
CA THR A 310 -8.14 -2.16 -7.20
C THR A 310 -7.01 -3.18 -7.30
N ALA A 311 -6.92 -3.91 -8.41
CA ALA A 311 -5.86 -4.88 -8.67
C ALA A 311 -4.48 -4.19 -8.70
N PHE A 312 -4.38 -3.05 -9.37
CA PHE A 312 -3.17 -2.23 -9.42
C PHE A 312 -2.74 -1.73 -8.04
N PHE A 313 -3.65 -1.13 -7.26
CA PHE A 313 -3.33 -0.64 -5.93
C PHE A 313 -2.88 -1.76 -4.99
N ARG A 314 -3.57 -2.90 -4.98
CA ARG A 314 -3.23 -4.05 -4.14
C ARG A 314 -1.89 -4.67 -4.55
N LEU A 315 -1.59 -4.77 -5.84
CA LEU A 315 -0.31 -5.27 -6.33
C LEU A 315 0.84 -4.39 -5.83
N LEU A 316 0.70 -3.09 -5.88
CA LEU A 316 1.73 -2.16 -5.41
C LEU A 316 1.91 -2.23 -3.88
N LEU A 317 0.82 -2.24 -3.11
CA LEU A 317 0.90 -2.37 -1.66
C LEU A 317 1.56 -3.70 -1.24
N ASN A 318 1.30 -4.79 -1.98
CA ASN A 318 1.88 -6.11 -1.67
C ASN A 318 3.39 -6.18 -1.88
N ARG A 319 3.99 -5.24 -2.60
CA ARG A 319 5.43 -5.26 -2.94
C ARG A 319 6.24 -4.10 -2.36
N GLU A 320 5.57 -3.03 -1.88
CA GLU A 320 6.22 -1.80 -1.44
C GLU A 320 6.85 -1.95 -0.06
N GLY A 321 7.90 -1.17 0.23
CA GLY A 321 8.53 -1.11 1.55
C GLY A 321 7.61 -0.48 2.61
N VAL A 322 8.08 -0.48 3.87
CA VAL A 322 7.29 0.04 5.01
C VAL A 322 6.88 1.49 4.79
N VAL A 323 7.82 2.38 4.45
CA VAL A 323 7.55 3.82 4.27
C VAL A 323 6.53 4.06 3.16
N GLY A 324 6.71 3.45 1.98
CA GLY A 324 5.76 3.58 0.88
C GLY A 324 4.39 3.01 1.21
N SER A 325 4.32 1.87 1.92
CA SER A 325 3.07 1.28 2.39
C SER A 325 2.33 2.20 3.36
N LEU A 326 3.03 2.87 4.26
CA LEU A 326 2.42 3.83 5.18
C LEU A 326 1.84 5.05 4.47
N ILE A 327 2.55 5.60 3.49
CA ILE A 327 2.03 6.70 2.66
C ILE A 327 0.78 6.27 1.90
N MET A 328 0.73 5.02 1.43
CA MET A 328 -0.46 4.45 0.78
C MET A 328 -1.64 4.31 1.74
N ILE A 329 -1.39 3.90 3.00
CA ILE A 329 -2.42 3.69 4.04
C ILE A 329 -2.90 5.03 4.59
N GLN A 330 -1.96 5.85 5.05
CA GLN A 330 -2.18 7.17 5.63
C GLN A 330 -1.38 8.20 4.83
N PRO A 331 -2.00 8.86 3.86
CA PRO A 331 -1.37 9.92 3.09
C PRO A 331 -0.76 11.02 3.96
N THR A 332 0.26 11.69 3.47
CA THR A 332 0.88 12.84 4.16
C THR A 332 0.31 14.14 3.64
N LEU A 333 0.22 15.12 4.53
CA LEU A 333 -0.25 16.48 4.23
C LEU A 333 0.71 17.49 4.86
N PHE A 334 1.31 18.36 4.01
CA PHE A 334 2.18 19.43 4.42
C PHE A 334 1.56 20.78 4.08
N GLN A 335 1.66 21.72 5.00
CA GLN A 335 1.20 23.10 4.83
C GLN A 335 2.38 24.02 4.59
N TYR A 336 2.26 24.86 3.57
CA TYR A 336 3.19 25.94 3.22
C TYR A 336 2.51 27.28 3.48
N SER A 337 3.17 28.14 4.22
CA SER A 337 2.69 29.50 4.58
C SER A 337 3.86 30.50 4.57
N PHE A 338 3.55 31.77 4.76
CA PHE A 338 4.59 32.80 4.91
C PHE A 338 5.33 32.73 6.25
N ASP A 339 4.80 31.97 7.20
CA ASP A 339 5.26 32.00 8.62
C ASP A 339 6.46 31.09 8.89
N GLY A 340 6.99 30.40 7.88
CA GLY A 340 8.15 29.51 8.08
C GLY A 340 8.26 28.36 7.09
N PRO A 341 9.07 27.34 7.44
CA PRO A 341 9.21 26.14 6.62
C PRO A 341 7.91 25.33 6.60
N PRO A 342 7.76 24.40 5.62
CA PRO A 342 6.58 23.54 5.56
C PRO A 342 6.44 22.71 6.83
N ILE A 343 5.21 22.61 7.32
CA ILE A 343 4.87 21.83 8.51
C ILE A 343 3.90 20.68 8.18
N PRO A 344 4.03 19.51 8.80
CA PRO A 344 3.03 18.46 8.69
C PRO A 344 1.75 18.90 9.40
N VAL A 345 0.60 18.66 8.76
CA VAL A 345 -0.71 18.98 9.31
C VAL A 345 -1.60 17.73 9.30
N LEU A 346 -2.69 17.76 10.06
CA LEU A 346 -3.62 16.65 10.14
C LEU A 346 -4.29 16.41 8.77
N LEU A 347 -4.52 15.15 8.45
CA LEU A 347 -5.30 14.74 7.29
C LEU A 347 -6.80 14.94 7.58
N ASP A 348 -7.18 16.20 7.73
CA ASP A 348 -8.49 16.65 8.20
C ASP A 348 -8.93 17.90 7.45
N VAL A 349 -10.25 18.11 7.33
CA VAL A 349 -10.82 19.27 6.65
C VAL A 349 -10.45 20.59 7.32
N CYS A 350 -10.15 20.61 8.62
CA CYS A 350 -9.68 21.81 9.33
C CYS A 350 -8.31 22.31 8.85
N SER A 351 -7.53 21.49 8.15
CA SER A 351 -6.25 21.90 7.57
C SER A 351 -6.41 22.75 6.30
N ILE A 352 -7.62 22.84 5.75
CA ILE A 352 -7.88 23.67 4.58
C ILE A 352 -8.05 25.13 5.03
N SER A 353 -7.17 25.99 4.55
CA SER A 353 -7.24 27.44 4.79
C SER A 353 -7.06 28.22 3.48
N PRO A 354 -7.69 29.42 3.34
CA PRO A 354 -7.62 30.20 2.13
C PRO A 354 -6.22 30.78 1.84
N ASP A 355 -5.36 30.91 2.85
CA ASP A 355 -4.07 31.59 2.81
C ASP A 355 -2.85 30.66 2.87
N VAL A 356 -3.06 29.36 2.68
CA VAL A 356 -2.00 28.36 2.67
C VAL A 356 -1.99 27.55 1.37
N ILE A 357 -0.88 26.88 1.12
CA ILE A 357 -0.76 25.85 0.09
C ILE A 357 -0.59 24.52 0.79
N LEU A 358 -1.32 23.48 0.34
CA LEU A 358 -1.20 22.13 0.86
C LEU A 358 -0.53 21.24 -0.18
N LEU A 359 0.49 20.50 0.23
CA LEU A 359 1.09 19.41 -0.54
C LEU A 359 0.62 18.08 0.05
N PHE A 360 -0.20 17.39 -0.72
CA PHE A 360 -0.75 16.08 -0.36
C PHE A 360 -0.04 14.99 -1.13
N ASP A 361 0.39 13.94 -0.43
CA ASP A 361 1.00 12.78 -1.02
C ASP A 361 0.29 11.49 -0.56
N SER A 362 -0.35 10.81 -1.51
CA SER A 362 -1.04 9.53 -1.31
C SER A 362 -0.34 8.35 -1.97
N TYR A 363 0.95 8.50 -2.31
CA TYR A 363 1.76 7.58 -3.11
C TYR A 363 1.41 7.57 -4.61
N PHE A 364 0.12 7.46 -4.97
CA PHE A 364 -0.36 7.41 -6.36
C PHE A 364 -0.61 8.80 -6.95
N TYR A 365 -0.95 9.75 -6.10
CA TYR A 365 -1.23 11.13 -6.42
C TYR A 365 -0.41 12.05 -5.54
N VAL A 366 0.20 13.05 -6.16
CA VAL A 366 0.79 14.20 -5.48
C VAL A 366 -0.05 15.41 -5.87
N VAL A 367 -0.66 16.08 -4.89
CA VAL A 367 -1.59 17.19 -5.13
C VAL A 367 -1.06 18.45 -4.47
N ILE A 368 -0.87 19.50 -5.26
CA ILE A 368 -0.64 20.86 -4.77
C ILE A 368 -1.98 21.59 -4.81
N HIS A 369 -2.51 21.88 -3.63
CA HIS A 369 -3.79 22.55 -3.44
C HIS A 369 -3.55 23.99 -2.98
N TYR A 370 -3.96 24.95 -3.77
CA TYR A 370 -3.83 26.38 -3.48
C TYR A 370 -5.09 26.88 -2.77
N GLY A 371 -4.94 27.48 -1.60
CA GLY A 371 -6.02 28.14 -0.89
C GLY A 371 -6.60 29.30 -1.72
N SER A 372 -7.84 29.69 -1.44
CA SER A 372 -8.58 30.65 -2.29
C SER A 372 -7.91 32.01 -2.41
N LYS A 373 -7.31 32.53 -1.32
CA LYS A 373 -6.53 33.78 -1.37
C LYS A 373 -5.25 33.63 -2.20
N ILE A 374 -4.53 32.52 -2.03
CA ILE A 374 -3.32 32.23 -2.83
C ILE A 374 -3.67 32.14 -4.31
N SER A 375 -4.76 31.47 -4.65
CA SER A 375 -5.25 31.36 -6.03
C SER A 375 -5.63 32.74 -6.60
N GLN A 376 -6.26 33.59 -5.79
CA GLN A 376 -6.61 34.95 -6.19
C GLN A 376 -5.37 35.79 -6.45
N TRP A 377 -4.37 35.80 -5.59
CA TRP A 377 -3.13 36.54 -5.76
C TRP A 377 -2.34 36.08 -6.98
N ARG A 378 -2.32 34.77 -7.24
CA ARG A 378 -1.73 34.24 -8.47
C ARG A 378 -2.47 34.72 -9.73
N LYS A 379 -3.80 34.75 -9.73
CA LYS A 379 -4.61 35.29 -10.85
C LYS A 379 -4.40 36.79 -11.07
N LEU A 380 -4.10 37.52 -10.00
CA LEU A 380 -3.75 38.96 -10.09
C LEU A 380 -2.30 39.20 -10.56
N GLY A 381 -1.50 38.13 -10.73
CA GLY A 381 -0.15 38.22 -11.25
C GLY A 381 0.90 38.66 -10.24
N TYR A 382 0.64 38.54 -8.92
CA TYR A 382 1.59 38.90 -7.87
C TYR A 382 2.86 38.02 -7.88
N ASP A 383 2.77 36.83 -8.41
CA ASP A 383 3.93 35.95 -8.64
C ASP A 383 4.93 36.50 -9.66
N LYS A 384 4.48 37.41 -10.54
CA LYS A 384 5.29 38.04 -11.59
C LYS A 384 5.86 39.41 -11.18
N ASP A 385 5.36 40.00 -10.09
CA ASP A 385 5.80 41.28 -9.58
C ASP A 385 7.10 41.12 -8.78
N PRO A 386 8.20 41.81 -9.13
CA PRO A 386 9.45 41.76 -8.38
C PRO A 386 9.34 42.13 -6.90
N ASN A 387 8.34 42.94 -6.53
CA ASN A 387 8.11 43.34 -5.14
C ASN A 387 7.50 42.22 -4.26
N HIS A 388 7.03 41.15 -4.87
CA HIS A 388 6.40 40.01 -4.16
C HIS A 388 7.27 38.74 -4.21
N GLU A 389 8.56 38.87 -3.99
CA GLU A 389 9.52 37.74 -4.01
C GLU A 389 9.15 36.64 -3.00
N SER A 390 8.65 37.02 -1.82
CA SER A 390 8.20 36.05 -0.80
C SER A 390 7.02 35.20 -1.28
N PHE A 391 6.11 35.79 -2.04
CA PHE A 391 4.99 35.06 -2.62
C PHE A 391 5.44 34.08 -3.72
N ARG A 392 6.38 34.50 -4.56
CA ARG A 392 6.98 33.60 -5.56
C ARG A 392 7.67 32.40 -4.91
N LYS A 393 8.49 32.65 -3.87
CA LYS A 393 9.14 31.57 -3.09
C LYS A 393 8.13 30.63 -2.45
N LEU A 394 7.00 31.16 -1.92
CA LEU A 394 5.93 30.32 -1.36
C LEU A 394 5.28 29.42 -2.43
N LEU A 395 5.13 29.87 -3.67
CA LEU A 395 4.61 29.05 -4.75
C LEU A 395 5.61 27.99 -5.25
N GLU A 396 6.89 28.36 -5.31
CA GLU A 396 7.98 27.47 -5.78
C GLU A 396 8.26 26.31 -4.82
N ALA A 397 8.20 26.54 -3.51
CA ALA A 397 8.56 25.53 -2.50
C ALA A 397 7.78 24.21 -2.63
N PRO A 398 6.43 24.19 -2.65
CA PRO A 398 5.69 22.95 -2.82
C PRO A 398 5.87 22.31 -4.20
N GLU A 399 6.22 23.09 -5.23
CA GLU A 399 6.50 22.55 -6.56
C GLU A 399 7.82 21.78 -6.58
N LEU A 400 8.87 22.30 -5.97
CA LEU A 400 10.17 21.63 -5.83
C LEU A 400 10.04 20.31 -5.04
N ASP A 401 9.33 20.35 -3.90
CA ASP A 401 9.12 19.15 -3.10
C ASP A 401 8.26 18.10 -3.85
N ALA A 402 7.23 18.54 -4.57
CA ALA A 402 6.42 17.65 -5.41
C ALA A 402 7.24 17.04 -6.55
N GLU A 403 8.10 17.81 -7.21
CA GLU A 403 8.99 17.30 -8.26
C GLU A 403 9.95 16.24 -7.73
N GLN A 404 10.49 16.42 -6.52
CA GLN A 404 11.33 15.43 -5.86
C GLN A 404 10.55 14.13 -5.58
N LEU A 405 9.36 14.21 -5.01
CA LEU A 405 8.50 13.04 -4.76
C LEU A 405 8.19 12.28 -6.07
N VAL A 406 7.91 13.01 -7.15
CA VAL A 406 7.64 12.41 -8.47
C VAL A 406 8.89 11.74 -9.04
N ALA A 407 10.07 12.32 -8.84
CA ALA A 407 11.34 11.79 -9.37
C ALA A 407 11.80 10.50 -8.69
N GLU A 408 11.46 10.30 -7.42
CA GLU A 408 11.96 9.17 -6.60
C GLU A 408 11.08 7.92 -6.67
N ARG A 409 9.85 8.01 -7.21
CA ARG A 409 8.85 6.94 -7.16
C ARG A 409 8.67 6.17 -8.46
N VAL A 410 8.41 4.88 -8.28
CA VAL A 410 7.98 3.98 -9.36
C VAL A 410 6.84 3.10 -8.80
N PRO A 411 5.62 3.20 -9.37
CA PRO A 411 5.21 4.04 -10.50
C PRO A 411 5.29 5.54 -10.17
N VAL A 412 5.53 6.33 -11.20
CA VAL A 412 5.54 7.80 -11.08
C VAL A 412 4.12 8.28 -10.71
N PRO A 413 3.94 8.99 -9.58
CA PRO A 413 2.64 9.48 -9.17
C PRO A 413 2.10 10.52 -10.15
N LYS A 414 0.77 10.64 -10.23
CA LYS A 414 0.13 11.71 -10.98
C LYS A 414 0.23 13.02 -10.20
N LEU A 415 0.91 14.01 -10.77
CA LEU A 415 0.99 15.36 -10.19
C LEU A 415 -0.24 16.17 -10.59
N ILE A 416 -0.94 16.72 -9.61
CA ILE A 416 -2.16 17.50 -9.76
C ILE A 416 -1.95 18.86 -9.09
N LYS A 417 -2.20 19.94 -9.82
CA LYS A 417 -2.24 21.29 -9.29
C LYS A 417 -3.68 21.80 -9.35
N CYS A 418 -4.24 22.20 -8.23
CA CYS A 418 -5.63 22.63 -8.16
C CYS A 418 -5.85 23.81 -7.22
N ASP A 419 -6.83 24.63 -7.52
CA ASP A 419 -7.32 25.70 -6.66
C ASP A 419 -8.37 25.14 -5.68
N GLN A 420 -8.48 25.72 -4.50
CA GLN A 420 -9.61 25.51 -3.60
C GLN A 420 -10.91 25.75 -4.37
N HIS A 421 -11.89 24.88 -4.26
CA HIS A 421 -13.15 24.85 -5.03
C HIS A 421 -13.00 24.44 -6.51
N GLY A 422 -11.81 24.10 -6.99
CA GLY A 422 -11.63 23.51 -8.31
C GLY A 422 -12.08 22.04 -8.36
N SER A 423 -12.53 21.56 -9.53
CA SER A 423 -13.00 20.16 -9.68
C SER A 423 -11.96 19.11 -9.31
N GLN A 424 -10.68 19.41 -9.46
CA GLN A 424 -9.59 18.50 -9.11
C GLN A 424 -9.23 18.50 -7.61
N ALA A 425 -9.75 19.44 -6.81
CA ALA A 425 -9.59 19.41 -5.35
C ALA A 425 -10.16 18.13 -4.73
N ARG A 426 -11.07 17.44 -5.42
CA ARG A 426 -11.63 16.14 -5.01
C ARG A 426 -10.57 15.09 -4.68
N PHE A 427 -9.39 15.12 -5.33
CA PHE A 427 -8.31 14.16 -5.06
C PHE A 427 -7.71 14.31 -3.66
N LEU A 428 -7.73 15.52 -3.10
CA LEU A 428 -7.40 15.80 -1.72
C LEU A 428 -8.62 15.58 -0.81
N LEU A 429 -9.75 16.24 -1.12
CA LEU A 429 -10.93 16.29 -0.26
C LEU A 429 -11.50 14.92 0.09
N ALA A 430 -11.49 13.98 -0.87
CA ALA A 430 -11.96 12.60 -0.64
C ALA A 430 -11.11 11.79 0.34
N LYS A 431 -9.95 12.29 0.74
CA LYS A 431 -9.03 11.63 1.66
C LYS A 431 -8.96 12.28 3.05
N LEU A 432 -9.55 13.47 3.20
CA LEU A 432 -9.58 14.18 4.47
C LEU A 432 -10.63 13.57 5.42
N ASN A 433 -10.31 13.60 6.71
CA ASN A 433 -11.24 13.22 7.76
C ASN A 433 -12.21 14.36 8.04
N PRO A 434 -13.47 14.06 8.44
CA PRO A 434 -14.36 15.07 8.98
C PRO A 434 -13.84 15.55 10.35
N SER A 435 -13.78 16.87 10.54
CA SER A 435 -13.47 17.44 11.86
C SER A 435 -14.63 17.24 12.81
N VAL A 436 -14.37 16.72 14.01
CA VAL A 436 -15.31 16.83 15.14
C VAL A 436 -14.99 18.12 15.88
N THR A 437 -15.42 19.24 15.35
CA THR A 437 -15.55 20.45 16.16
C THR A 437 -16.96 20.47 16.72
N GLN A 438 -17.09 20.48 18.05
CA GLN A 438 -18.38 20.60 18.75
C GLN A 438 -19.15 21.88 18.41
N ASN A 439 -18.61 22.76 17.57
CA ASN A 439 -19.15 24.06 17.19
C ASN A 439 -19.18 24.35 15.69
N SER A 440 -19.10 23.37 14.81
CA SER A 440 -19.39 23.64 13.40
C SER A 440 -20.92 23.72 13.19
N MET A 441 -21.53 24.78 13.68
CA MET A 441 -22.74 25.27 13.07
C MET A 441 -22.42 25.58 11.61
N TYR A 442 -23.17 24.93 10.75
CA TYR A 442 -23.17 25.10 9.31
C TYR A 442 -23.13 26.60 8.95
N THR A 443 -22.03 27.05 8.42
CA THR A 443 -21.96 28.32 7.74
C THR A 443 -21.62 28.06 6.29
N ASP A 444 -22.63 28.33 5.48
CA ASP A 444 -22.63 28.63 4.07
C ASP A 444 -22.15 27.59 3.06
N GLY A 445 -23.13 26.92 2.43
CA GLY A 445 -23.16 26.74 0.97
C GLY A 445 -22.16 25.81 0.30
N ALA A 446 -21.25 25.15 1.00
CA ALA A 446 -20.39 24.14 0.43
C ALA A 446 -21.08 22.77 0.54
N GLU A 447 -21.37 22.15 -0.60
CA GLU A 447 -21.75 20.75 -0.66
C GLU A 447 -20.60 19.88 -0.11
N PHE A 448 -20.60 19.66 1.20
CA PHE A 448 -19.75 18.64 1.81
C PHE A 448 -20.33 17.28 1.40
N ILE A 449 -19.51 16.47 0.74
CA ILE A 449 -19.81 15.04 0.60
C ILE A 449 -19.66 14.45 2.02
N PHE A 450 -20.78 14.31 2.71
CA PHE A 450 -20.80 13.54 3.95
C PHE A 450 -20.52 12.10 3.60
N THR A 451 -19.35 11.62 3.97
CA THR A 451 -19.14 10.18 4.10
C THR A 451 -19.72 9.79 5.46
N ASP A 452 -20.41 8.66 5.55
CA ASP A 452 -20.91 8.05 6.81
C ASP A 452 -19.74 7.63 7.74
N ASP A 453 -18.56 8.22 7.54
CA ASP A 453 -17.33 7.85 8.19
C ASP A 453 -17.23 8.51 9.57
N VAL A 454 -17.01 7.66 10.54
CA VAL A 454 -16.67 8.05 11.90
C VAL A 454 -15.34 8.78 11.91
N SER A 455 -15.23 9.92 12.61
CA SER A 455 -13.95 10.63 12.78
C SER A 455 -12.92 9.78 13.53
N LEU A 456 -11.63 10.10 13.37
CA LEU A 456 -10.57 9.41 14.10
C LEU A 456 -10.81 9.46 15.63
N GLN A 457 -11.26 10.60 16.17
CA GLN A 457 -11.54 10.74 17.61
C GLN A 457 -12.63 9.77 18.07
N VAL A 458 -13.76 9.74 17.36
CA VAL A 458 -14.87 8.84 17.71
C VAL A 458 -14.45 7.37 17.55
N PHE A 459 -13.63 7.05 16.54
CA PHE A 459 -13.06 5.72 16.40
C PHE A 459 -12.18 5.32 17.60
N MET A 460 -11.31 6.24 18.05
CA MET A 460 -10.44 5.99 19.21
C MET A 460 -11.26 5.84 20.51
N ASP A 461 -12.31 6.64 20.70
CA ASP A 461 -13.21 6.52 21.85
C ASP A 461 -13.94 5.17 21.88
N HIS A 462 -14.39 4.68 20.73
CA HIS A 462 -14.98 3.35 20.60
C HIS A 462 -13.98 2.24 20.86
N LEU A 463 -12.74 2.36 20.36
CA LEU A 463 -11.69 1.38 20.60
C LEU A 463 -11.38 1.27 22.09
N GLN A 464 -11.25 2.41 22.80
CA GLN A 464 -11.03 2.45 24.24
C GLN A 464 -12.17 1.75 25.00
N ALA A 465 -13.42 2.09 24.65
CA ALA A 465 -14.59 1.48 25.28
C ALA A 465 -14.65 -0.04 25.09
N LEU A 466 -14.28 -0.54 23.91
CA LEU A 466 -14.28 -1.98 23.62
C LEU A 466 -13.07 -2.71 24.22
N ALA A 467 -11.92 -2.05 24.27
CA ALA A 467 -10.69 -2.65 24.82
C ALA A 467 -10.79 -2.94 26.32
N VAL A 468 -11.46 -2.08 27.10
CA VAL A 468 -11.59 -2.24 28.56
C VAL A 468 -12.67 -3.23 28.98
N GLN A 469 -13.50 -3.71 28.04
CA GLN A 469 -14.52 -4.75 28.28
C GLN A 469 -13.96 -6.18 28.13
N GLY A 470 -12.81 -6.33 27.50
CA GLY A 470 -12.14 -7.61 27.21
C GLY A 470 -11.11 -8.00 28.23
#